data_035ae87fe9764db92da3a3670e66fddb
#
_entry.id   035ae87fe9764db92da3a3670e66fddb
#
_cell.length_a   1.000
_cell.length_b   1.000
_cell.length_c   1.000
_cell.angle_alpha   90.00
_cell.angle_beta   90.00
_cell.angle_gamma   90.00
#
_symmetry.space_group_name_H-M   'P 1'
#
loop_
_entity.id
_entity.type
_entity.pdbx_description
1 polymer ?
#
loop_
_entity_poly.entity_id
_entity_poly.type
_entity_poly.pdbx_seq_one_letter_code
_entity_poly.pdbx_strand_id
1 'polypeptide(L)'
;MSDVSHAEVSRLRLIRNAGLLAGYSAAVALTRGPLQWVLAAPLALVPLVLWILRSPDAWLTSFFAVALLAPPLPVALGNSGPHPALIFAALGVVVGFLRIGDWRFRRGLLPGTLIVLFAMLAISVAPAAWYSGPEIAAQSLARVGLAGISVWVFFYVAMGPGRKSAIPANQIYWIALLSAAFACVDFYYQFPAPAGFGAQYIWLDSGVYRRAQGLFYEASALGNFCAFFLVMTAVALVRGVANRLVLLLGGAIFAAALVFSYSRSSVMNVAIAVGVLAVMERKRPAVRRAAMLAGGAIIALGLVLFRFFPAYAALYWVRLQASVTFALSSNEVVLSGRAESWRVLAQFLIDHPWHVLMGVGYKTLPYSDFIGQRVVADNMYLSALVETGIVGLAALVVMNFAIVREGYRAARSDDAQKSFYGTWIFCFWIAEAAQMMSVDLLTFWRVLPLYLWVLAMAVRR
;
A
#
# COMPACT_ATOMS: atom_id res chain seq x y z
N MET A 1 0.57 41.91 42.46
CA MET A 1 -0.02 42.79 41.40
C MET A 1 0.32 42.36 39.98
N SER A 2 1.27 41.47 39.74
CA SER A 2 1.66 40.98 38.38
C SER A 2 0.70 39.96 37.75
N ASP A 3 0.04 39.11 38.54
CA ASP A 3 -0.83 38.04 38.01
C ASP A 3 -2.16 38.52 37.41
N VAL A 4 -2.70 39.64 37.90
CA VAL A 4 -3.97 40.20 37.38
C VAL A 4 -3.80 40.77 35.96
N SER A 5 -2.64 41.34 35.65
CA SER A 5 -2.36 41.92 34.33
C SER A 5 -2.21 40.85 33.24
N HIS A 6 -1.66 39.68 33.56
CA HIS A 6 -1.51 38.56 32.62
C HIS A 6 -2.85 37.90 32.26
N ALA A 7 -3.76 37.80 33.23
CA ALA A 7 -5.11 37.24 33.00
C ALA A 7 -5.98 38.19 32.14
N GLU A 8 -5.87 39.51 32.33
CA GLU A 8 -6.59 40.51 31.56
C GLU A 8 -6.10 40.57 30.10
N VAL A 9 -4.80 40.59 29.89
CA VAL A 9 -4.19 40.54 28.53
C VAL A 9 -4.56 39.25 27.79
N SER A 10 -4.65 38.13 28.49
CA SER A 10 -5.08 36.88 27.87
C SER A 10 -6.56 36.86 27.47
N ARG A 11 -7.44 37.46 28.29
CA ARG A 11 -8.87 37.66 28.00
C ARG A 11 -9.10 38.58 26.81
N LEU A 12 -8.41 39.73 26.75
CA LEU A 12 -8.52 40.65 25.61
C LEU A 12 -8.04 40.00 24.28
N ARG A 13 -6.99 39.22 24.31
CA ARG A 13 -6.53 38.47 23.15
C ARG A 13 -7.56 37.43 22.71
N LEU A 14 -8.19 36.74 23.65
CA LEU A 14 -9.22 35.73 23.36
C LEU A 14 -10.46 36.38 22.72
N ILE A 15 -10.95 37.51 23.27
CA ILE A 15 -12.09 38.27 22.75
C ILE A 15 -11.78 38.82 21.35
N ARG A 16 -10.60 39.38 21.14
CA ARG A 16 -10.17 39.85 19.82
C ARG A 16 -10.13 38.72 18.80
N ASN A 17 -9.53 37.61 19.16
CA ASN A 17 -9.40 36.45 18.24
C ASN A 17 -10.77 35.81 17.94
N ALA A 18 -11.67 35.75 18.92
CA ALA A 18 -13.03 35.28 18.72
C ALA A 18 -13.82 36.23 17.80
N GLY A 19 -13.66 37.56 17.99
CA GLY A 19 -14.27 38.56 17.13
C GLY A 19 -13.78 38.50 15.69
N LEU A 20 -12.48 38.32 15.47
CA LEU A 20 -11.89 38.15 14.15
C LEU A 20 -12.40 36.85 13.47
N LEU A 21 -12.49 35.77 14.20
CA LEU A 21 -13.00 34.50 13.69
C LEU A 21 -14.50 34.61 13.33
N ALA A 22 -15.30 35.24 14.18
CA ALA A 22 -16.71 35.48 13.93
C ALA A 22 -16.93 36.38 12.71
N GLY A 23 -16.16 37.47 12.59
CA GLY A 23 -16.20 38.37 11.43
C GLY A 23 -15.81 37.67 10.14
N TYR A 24 -14.75 36.84 10.17
CA TYR A 24 -14.33 36.02 9.01
C TYR A 24 -15.40 34.99 8.62
N SER A 25 -15.99 34.30 9.61
CA SER A 25 -17.05 33.32 9.36
C SER A 25 -18.30 33.99 8.75
N ALA A 26 -18.66 35.18 9.22
CA ALA A 26 -19.75 35.97 8.64
C ALA A 26 -19.44 36.40 7.20
N ALA A 27 -18.21 36.83 6.90
CA ALA A 27 -17.78 37.17 5.55
C ALA A 27 -17.88 35.96 4.60
N VAL A 28 -17.46 34.74 5.05
CA VAL A 28 -17.60 33.50 4.30
C VAL A 28 -19.07 33.18 4.05
N ALA A 29 -19.92 33.31 5.05
CA ALA A 29 -21.37 33.04 4.93
C ALA A 29 -22.10 33.98 3.97
N LEU A 30 -21.63 35.22 3.86
CA LEU A 30 -22.18 36.22 2.92
C LEU A 30 -21.68 36.09 1.49
N THR A 31 -20.59 35.33 1.27
CA THR A 31 -20.02 35.08 -0.06
C THR A 31 -20.77 33.96 -0.74
N ARG A 32 -20.96 34.02 -2.07
CA ARG A 32 -21.62 32.98 -2.88
C ARG A 32 -20.70 32.44 -3.97
N GLY A 33 -20.98 31.20 -4.41
CA GLY A 33 -20.26 30.55 -5.50
C GLY A 33 -18.89 29.97 -5.11
N PRO A 34 -17.98 29.73 -6.07
CA PRO A 34 -16.69 29.08 -5.81
C PRO A 34 -15.83 29.82 -4.78
N LEU A 35 -15.91 31.13 -4.72
CA LEU A 35 -15.15 31.96 -3.77
C LEU A 35 -15.50 31.64 -2.32
N GLN A 36 -16.75 31.28 -2.03
CA GLN A 36 -17.19 30.84 -0.70
C GLN A 36 -16.39 29.64 -0.21
N TRP A 37 -16.16 28.64 -1.05
CA TRP A 37 -15.39 27.46 -0.70
C TRP A 37 -13.91 27.76 -0.46
N VAL A 38 -13.34 28.65 -1.26
CA VAL A 38 -11.94 29.10 -1.10
C VAL A 38 -11.78 29.81 0.25
N LEU A 39 -12.72 30.68 0.61
CA LEU A 39 -12.70 31.40 1.89
C LEU A 39 -13.07 30.48 3.08
N ALA A 40 -13.92 29.49 2.88
CA ALA A 40 -14.27 28.53 3.94
C ALA A 40 -13.13 27.52 4.24
N ALA A 41 -12.31 27.18 3.26
CA ALA A 41 -11.25 26.19 3.40
C ALA A 41 -10.31 26.45 4.59
N PRO A 42 -9.82 27.67 4.87
CA PRO A 42 -8.97 27.95 6.03
C PRO A 42 -9.63 27.66 7.37
N LEU A 43 -10.95 27.82 7.50
CA LEU A 43 -11.68 27.53 8.74
C LEU A 43 -11.61 26.05 9.12
N ALA A 44 -11.56 25.17 8.14
CA ALA A 44 -11.42 23.72 8.35
C ALA A 44 -9.94 23.29 8.37
N LEU A 45 -9.14 23.81 7.44
CA LEU A 45 -7.75 23.37 7.24
C LEU A 45 -6.82 23.84 8.36
N VAL A 46 -6.99 25.07 8.87
CA VAL A 46 -6.12 25.58 9.94
C VAL A 46 -6.26 24.76 11.23
N PRO A 47 -7.47 24.48 11.76
CA PRO A 47 -7.62 23.60 12.92
C PRO A 47 -7.07 22.19 12.66
N LEU A 48 -7.29 21.64 11.47
CA LEU A 48 -6.79 20.32 11.08
C LEU A 48 -5.26 20.30 11.08
N VAL A 49 -4.61 21.28 10.46
CA VAL A 49 -3.15 21.40 10.43
C VAL A 49 -2.59 21.56 11.84
N LEU A 50 -3.20 22.45 12.66
CA LEU A 50 -2.78 22.64 14.05
C LEU A 50 -2.94 21.37 14.88
N TRP A 51 -4.02 20.63 14.70
CA TRP A 51 -4.21 19.33 15.34
C TRP A 51 -3.14 18.32 14.91
N ILE A 52 -2.84 18.24 13.61
CA ILE A 52 -1.79 17.38 13.07
C ILE A 52 -0.42 17.74 13.62
N LEU A 53 -0.08 19.03 13.71
CA LEU A 53 1.21 19.50 14.25
C LEU A 53 1.36 19.22 15.75
N ARG A 54 0.25 19.24 16.50
CA ARG A 54 0.24 18.97 17.94
C ARG A 54 0.29 17.49 18.28
N SER A 55 -0.37 16.66 17.50
CA SER A 55 -0.45 15.21 17.73
C SER A 55 0.51 14.46 16.81
N PRO A 56 1.45 13.65 17.35
CA PRO A 56 2.42 12.93 16.54
C PRO A 56 1.79 11.91 15.59
N ASP A 57 0.56 11.43 15.86
CA ASP A 57 -0.08 10.37 15.05
C ASP A 57 -1.16 10.90 14.11
N ALA A 58 -1.62 12.12 14.31
CA ALA A 58 -2.75 12.68 13.57
C ALA A 58 -2.49 12.69 12.06
N TRP A 59 -1.28 13.07 11.64
CA TRP A 59 -0.92 13.08 10.22
C TRP A 59 -0.97 11.66 9.62
N LEU A 60 -0.50 10.66 10.36
CA LEU A 60 -0.42 9.28 9.88
C LEU A 60 -1.82 8.65 9.76
N THR A 61 -2.69 8.90 10.75
CA THR A 61 -4.10 8.48 10.69
C THR A 61 -4.82 9.15 9.52
N SER A 62 -4.64 10.47 9.34
CA SER A 62 -5.21 11.22 8.24
C SER A 62 -4.64 10.77 6.90
N PHE A 63 -3.33 10.50 6.83
CA PHE A 63 -2.69 9.94 5.64
C PHE A 63 -3.34 8.62 5.23
N PHE A 64 -3.45 7.65 6.14
CA PHE A 64 -4.06 6.36 5.82
C PHE A 64 -5.54 6.48 5.47
N ALA A 65 -6.30 7.29 6.21
CA ALA A 65 -7.71 7.52 5.91
C ALA A 65 -7.90 8.09 4.49
N VAL A 66 -7.15 9.14 4.16
CA VAL A 66 -7.25 9.80 2.85
C VAL A 66 -6.64 8.92 1.74
N ALA A 67 -5.51 8.24 2.00
CA ALA A 67 -4.91 7.34 1.01
C ALA A 67 -5.83 6.17 0.62
N LEU A 68 -6.65 5.69 1.55
CA LEU A 68 -7.53 4.53 1.31
C LEU A 68 -8.96 4.90 0.94
N LEU A 69 -9.46 6.08 1.36
CA LEU A 69 -10.87 6.45 1.21
C LEU A 69 -11.11 7.62 0.25
N ALA A 70 -10.07 8.33 -0.20
CA ALA A 70 -10.23 9.41 -1.15
C ALA A 70 -9.77 9.00 -2.56
N PRO A 71 -10.45 9.48 -3.62
CA PRO A 71 -9.94 9.40 -4.98
C PRO A 71 -8.82 10.44 -5.21
N PRO A 72 -8.03 10.30 -6.27
CA PRO A 72 -7.14 11.35 -6.74
C PRO A 72 -7.94 12.60 -7.14
N LEU A 73 -7.29 13.76 -7.08
CA LEU A 73 -7.91 15.01 -7.53
C LEU A 73 -8.15 14.97 -9.05
N PRO A 74 -9.25 15.53 -9.54
CA PRO A 74 -9.58 15.53 -10.98
C PRO A 74 -8.77 16.60 -11.73
N VAL A 75 -7.46 16.65 -11.49
CA VAL A 75 -6.51 17.58 -12.14
C VAL A 75 -5.48 16.73 -12.86
N ALA A 76 -5.30 16.95 -14.15
CA ALA A 76 -4.30 16.24 -14.93
C ALA A 76 -2.90 16.80 -14.61
N LEU A 77 -2.12 16.06 -13.83
CA LEU A 77 -0.69 16.27 -13.61
C LEU A 77 0.03 14.98 -14.00
N GLY A 78 0.69 14.99 -15.16
CA GLY A 78 1.24 13.78 -15.73
C GLY A 78 0.15 12.77 -16.12
N ASN A 79 0.39 11.49 -15.87
CA ASN A 79 -0.53 10.41 -16.22
C ASN A 79 -1.67 10.20 -15.21
N SER A 80 -1.63 10.87 -14.06
CA SER A 80 -2.64 10.75 -13.00
C SER A 80 -2.76 12.04 -12.20
N GLY A 81 -3.95 12.31 -11.67
CA GLY A 81 -4.14 13.43 -10.76
C GLY A 81 -3.34 13.30 -9.47
N PRO A 82 -2.91 14.41 -8.85
CA PRO A 82 -2.27 14.38 -7.55
C PRO A 82 -3.24 13.83 -6.50
N HIS A 83 -2.72 13.01 -5.59
CA HIS A 83 -3.56 12.42 -4.55
C HIS A 83 -3.53 13.28 -3.29
N PRO A 84 -4.70 13.59 -2.66
CA PRO A 84 -4.74 14.46 -1.47
C PRO A 84 -3.97 13.90 -0.28
N ALA A 85 -3.73 12.58 -0.20
CA ALA A 85 -2.89 11.99 0.83
C ALA A 85 -1.44 12.53 0.85
N LEU A 86 -0.93 13.05 -0.27
CA LEU A 86 0.42 13.62 -0.36
C LEU A 86 0.58 14.85 0.55
N ILE A 87 -0.51 15.61 0.76
CA ILE A 87 -0.52 16.74 1.69
C ILE A 87 -0.23 16.25 3.11
N PHE A 88 -0.88 15.16 3.53
CA PHE A 88 -0.67 14.59 4.86
C PHE A 88 0.71 13.94 5.00
N ALA A 89 1.24 13.33 3.94
CA ALA A 89 2.61 12.84 3.93
C ALA A 89 3.62 13.99 4.10
N ALA A 90 3.43 15.11 3.40
CA ALA A 90 4.26 16.31 3.55
C ALA A 90 4.17 16.89 4.97
N LEU A 91 2.95 16.99 5.54
CA LEU A 91 2.77 17.39 6.93
C LEU A 91 3.46 16.42 7.90
N GLY A 92 3.47 15.12 7.61
CA GLY A 92 4.19 14.12 8.39
C GLY A 92 5.70 14.35 8.39
N VAL A 93 6.27 14.79 7.27
CA VAL A 93 7.68 15.18 7.21
C VAL A 93 7.94 16.41 8.09
N VAL A 94 7.08 17.44 8.00
CA VAL A 94 7.18 18.64 8.85
C VAL A 94 7.09 18.28 10.33
N VAL A 95 6.10 17.47 10.73
CA VAL A 95 5.95 17.00 12.13
C VAL A 95 7.20 16.25 12.60
N GLY A 96 7.79 15.40 11.74
CA GLY A 96 9.01 14.69 12.07
C GLY A 96 10.19 15.63 12.31
N PHE A 97 10.36 16.65 11.51
CA PHE A 97 11.41 17.67 11.70
C PHE A 97 11.16 18.54 12.94
N LEU A 98 9.92 18.99 13.18
CA LEU A 98 9.58 19.77 14.37
C LEU A 98 9.84 19.00 15.68
N ARG A 99 9.83 17.68 15.62
CA ARG A 99 10.06 16.76 16.74
C ARG A 99 11.38 16.03 16.64
N ILE A 100 12.42 16.68 16.12
CA ILE A 100 13.73 16.04 15.87
C ILE A 100 14.36 15.48 17.17
N GLY A 101 14.07 16.06 18.31
CA GLY A 101 14.54 15.61 19.63
C GLY A 101 13.94 14.27 20.09
N ASP A 102 12.81 13.85 19.51
CA ASP A 102 12.15 12.57 19.86
C ASP A 102 12.72 11.37 19.09
N TRP A 103 13.56 11.61 18.08
CA TRP A 103 14.13 10.55 17.26
C TRP A 103 15.17 9.72 18.04
N ARG A 104 15.12 8.40 17.86
CA ARG A 104 16.04 7.44 18.48
C ARG A 104 16.55 6.46 17.42
N PHE A 105 17.45 6.93 16.60
CA PHE A 105 18.03 6.12 15.53
C PHE A 105 18.79 4.93 16.10
N ARG A 106 18.56 3.75 15.53
CA ARG A 106 19.23 2.52 15.88
C ARG A 106 19.82 1.88 14.64
N ARG A 107 21.05 1.42 14.75
CA ARG A 107 21.70 0.65 13.71
C ARG A 107 21.09 -0.76 13.68
N GLY A 108 20.93 -1.32 12.48
CA GLY A 108 20.41 -2.67 12.27
C GLY A 108 20.32 -3.01 10.79
N LEU A 109 20.18 -4.30 10.50
CA LEU A 109 20.09 -4.76 9.12
C LEU A 109 18.89 -4.14 8.41
N LEU A 110 17.70 -4.22 9.00
CA LEU A 110 16.46 -3.74 8.39
C LEU A 110 16.47 -2.22 8.10
N PRO A 111 16.79 -1.32 9.07
CA PRO A 111 16.91 0.10 8.75
C PRO A 111 17.96 0.39 7.68
N GLY A 112 19.11 -0.29 7.77
CA GLY A 112 20.20 -0.13 6.80
C GLY A 112 19.77 -0.51 5.38
N THR A 113 19.10 -1.64 5.22
CA THR A 113 18.64 -2.11 3.89
C THR A 113 17.55 -1.22 3.30
N LEU A 114 16.64 -0.68 4.12
CA LEU A 114 15.64 0.29 3.66
C LEU A 114 16.30 1.57 3.15
N ILE A 115 17.32 2.08 3.86
CA ILE A 115 18.07 3.27 3.44
C ILE A 115 18.85 2.97 2.14
N VAL A 116 19.53 1.81 2.06
CA VAL A 116 20.32 1.45 0.88
C VAL A 116 19.42 1.30 -0.34
N LEU A 117 18.29 0.59 -0.22
CA LEU A 117 17.35 0.45 -1.33
C LEU A 117 16.82 1.82 -1.78
N PHE A 118 16.40 2.66 -0.84
CA PHE A 118 15.91 4.01 -1.17
C PHE A 118 16.99 4.87 -1.83
N ALA A 119 18.23 4.79 -1.34
CA ALA A 119 19.37 5.50 -1.95
C ALA A 119 19.64 5.00 -3.38
N MET A 120 19.54 3.68 -3.62
CA MET A 120 19.70 3.11 -4.97
C MET A 120 18.60 3.59 -5.92
N LEU A 121 17.34 3.66 -5.45
CA LEU A 121 16.27 4.26 -6.25
C LEU A 121 16.55 5.73 -6.57
N ALA A 122 17.04 6.51 -5.61
CA ALA A 122 17.35 7.91 -5.80
C ALA A 122 18.55 8.12 -6.76
N ILE A 123 19.62 7.33 -6.62
CA ILE A 123 20.79 7.36 -7.49
C ILE A 123 20.41 6.99 -8.92
N SER A 124 19.48 6.05 -9.11
CA SER A 124 19.04 5.60 -10.44
C SER A 124 18.30 6.67 -11.25
N VAL A 125 17.91 7.80 -10.63
CA VAL A 125 17.37 8.97 -11.36
C VAL A 125 18.43 9.60 -12.30
N ALA A 126 19.72 9.49 -11.97
CA ALA A 126 20.78 10.00 -12.83
C ALA A 126 20.87 9.23 -14.18
N PRO A 127 20.94 7.88 -14.21
CA PRO A 127 20.83 7.15 -15.47
C PRO A 127 19.48 7.37 -16.17
N ALA A 128 18.36 7.55 -15.44
CA ALA A 128 17.09 7.92 -16.08
C ALA A 128 17.20 9.24 -16.87
N ALA A 129 17.86 10.24 -16.32
CA ALA A 129 18.10 11.52 -17.03
C ALA A 129 19.02 11.34 -18.22
N TRP A 130 20.04 10.50 -18.09
CA TRP A 130 21.02 10.27 -19.14
C TRP A 130 20.44 9.51 -20.34
N TYR A 131 19.71 8.42 -20.08
CA TYR A 131 19.24 7.52 -21.14
C TYR A 131 17.82 7.86 -21.65
N SER A 132 16.98 8.44 -20.81
CA SER A 132 15.56 8.65 -21.13
C SER A 132 15.14 10.13 -21.15
N GLY A 133 16.05 11.04 -20.79
CA GLY A 133 15.82 12.48 -20.82
C GLY A 133 15.20 13.05 -19.52
N PRO A 134 15.20 14.39 -19.39
CA PRO A 134 14.85 15.08 -18.15
C PRO A 134 13.39 14.93 -17.74
N GLU A 135 12.45 14.81 -18.68
CA GLU A 135 11.04 14.64 -18.38
C GLU A 135 10.76 13.29 -17.71
N ILE A 136 11.34 12.21 -18.24
CA ILE A 136 11.19 10.87 -17.67
C ILE A 136 11.94 10.78 -16.34
N ALA A 137 13.10 11.43 -16.22
CA ALA A 137 13.83 11.52 -14.95
C ALA A 137 13.03 12.27 -13.87
N ALA A 138 12.32 13.36 -14.20
CA ALA A 138 11.45 14.05 -13.26
C ALA A 138 10.28 13.15 -12.77
N GLN A 139 9.69 12.38 -13.67
CA GLN A 139 8.68 11.39 -13.30
C GLN A 139 9.26 10.26 -12.43
N SER A 140 10.47 9.78 -12.74
CA SER A 140 11.22 8.82 -11.93
C SER A 140 11.43 9.36 -10.52
N LEU A 141 11.94 10.59 -10.38
CA LEU A 141 12.14 11.26 -9.09
C LEU A 141 10.85 11.36 -8.28
N ALA A 142 9.73 11.71 -8.92
CA ALA A 142 8.44 11.75 -8.26
C ALA A 142 8.06 10.36 -7.68
N ARG A 143 8.32 9.28 -8.42
CA ARG A 143 8.05 7.90 -7.96
C ARG A 143 9.00 7.46 -6.85
N VAL A 144 10.26 7.89 -6.88
CA VAL A 144 11.19 7.73 -5.75
C VAL A 144 10.62 8.42 -4.51
N GLY A 145 10.09 9.63 -4.65
CA GLY A 145 9.42 10.35 -3.56
C GLY A 145 8.24 9.56 -2.99
N LEU A 146 7.41 8.95 -3.84
CA LEU A 146 6.29 8.10 -3.40
C LEU A 146 6.77 6.86 -2.63
N ALA A 147 7.83 6.19 -3.08
CA ALA A 147 8.45 5.08 -2.34
C ALA A 147 9.03 5.58 -0.99
N GLY A 148 9.59 6.79 -0.99
CA GLY A 148 10.13 7.46 0.20
C GLY A 148 9.11 7.66 1.30
N ILE A 149 7.81 7.85 0.99
CA ILE A 149 6.73 7.95 1.98
C ILE A 149 6.68 6.68 2.83
N SER A 150 6.81 5.51 2.21
CA SER A 150 6.77 4.22 2.90
C SER A 150 7.95 4.06 3.86
N VAL A 151 9.13 4.43 3.40
CA VAL A 151 10.37 4.42 4.22
C VAL A 151 10.25 5.42 5.36
N TRP A 152 9.71 6.61 5.09
CA TRP A 152 9.43 7.62 6.12
C TRP A 152 8.48 7.11 7.20
N VAL A 153 7.37 6.50 6.82
CA VAL A 153 6.40 5.89 7.76
C VAL A 153 7.10 4.86 8.67
N PHE A 154 7.94 3.99 8.10
CA PHE A 154 8.70 3.03 8.91
C PHE A 154 9.57 3.73 9.95
N PHE A 155 10.42 4.66 9.54
CA PHE A 155 11.33 5.36 10.45
C PHE A 155 10.59 6.17 11.49
N TYR A 156 9.54 6.88 11.08
CA TYR A 156 8.71 7.69 11.96
C TYR A 156 8.09 6.88 13.10
N VAL A 157 7.55 5.70 12.79
CA VAL A 157 6.89 4.82 13.76
C VAL A 157 7.88 3.96 14.55
N ALA A 158 8.94 3.47 13.93
CA ALA A 158 9.91 2.61 14.62
C ALA A 158 10.93 3.39 15.48
N MET A 159 11.32 4.57 15.03
CA MET A 159 12.46 5.30 15.59
C MET A 159 12.17 6.78 15.89
N GLY A 160 11.09 7.32 15.36
CA GLY A 160 10.70 8.71 15.46
C GLY A 160 9.64 8.99 16.54
N PRO A 161 8.98 10.15 16.46
CA PRO A 161 7.94 10.59 17.39
C PRO A 161 6.77 9.62 17.52
N GLY A 162 6.38 8.93 16.43
CA GLY A 162 5.32 7.93 16.40
C GLY A 162 5.59 6.68 17.24
N ARG A 163 6.81 6.52 17.76
CA ARG A 163 7.18 5.38 18.64
C ARG A 163 6.38 5.33 19.93
N LYS A 164 6.06 6.49 20.52
CA LYS A 164 5.33 6.61 21.80
C LYS A 164 3.83 6.48 21.63
N SER A 165 3.36 6.69 20.42
CA SER A 165 1.96 6.76 20.06
C SER A 165 1.66 5.63 19.08
N ALA A 166 0.56 4.95 19.26
CA ALA A 166 0.19 3.82 18.42
C ALA A 166 -1.21 4.06 17.86
N ILE A 167 -1.28 4.23 16.55
CA ILE A 167 -2.58 4.08 15.88
C ILE A 167 -3.06 2.65 16.17
N PRO A 168 -4.24 2.47 16.78
CA PRO A 168 -4.74 1.13 17.02
C PRO A 168 -4.99 0.38 15.71
N ALA A 169 -4.60 -0.88 15.65
CA ALA A 169 -4.82 -1.71 14.45
C ALA A 169 -6.30 -1.77 14.03
N ASN A 170 -7.22 -1.68 15.00
CA ASN A 170 -8.65 -1.66 14.72
C ASN A 170 -9.10 -0.42 13.93
N GLN A 171 -8.51 0.76 14.15
CA GLN A 171 -8.84 1.95 13.35
C GLN A 171 -8.42 1.75 11.90
N ILE A 172 -7.20 1.26 11.68
CA ILE A 172 -6.73 0.95 10.32
C ILE A 172 -7.58 -0.15 9.68
N TYR A 173 -7.99 -1.15 10.45
CA TYR A 173 -8.88 -2.20 9.96
C TYR A 173 -10.23 -1.66 9.48
N TRP A 174 -10.86 -0.75 10.22
CA TRP A 174 -12.13 -0.15 9.81
C TRP A 174 -11.99 0.74 8.58
N ILE A 175 -10.93 1.54 8.50
CA ILE A 175 -10.62 2.35 7.30
C ILE A 175 -10.45 1.43 6.08
N ALA A 176 -9.69 0.36 6.25
CA ALA A 176 -9.45 -0.62 5.20
C ALA A 176 -10.73 -1.36 4.79
N LEU A 177 -11.56 -1.72 5.77
CA LEU A 177 -12.84 -2.40 5.52
C LEU A 177 -13.79 -1.54 4.71
N LEU A 178 -13.88 -0.24 5.02
CA LEU A 178 -14.68 0.72 4.24
C LEU A 178 -14.17 0.83 2.79
N SER A 179 -12.86 0.86 2.59
CA SER A 179 -12.26 0.87 1.24
C SER A 179 -12.58 -0.40 0.45
N ALA A 180 -12.48 -1.57 1.09
CA ALA A 180 -12.83 -2.84 0.46
C ALA A 180 -14.33 -2.98 0.18
N ALA A 181 -15.19 -2.52 1.10
CA ALA A 181 -16.64 -2.48 0.90
C ALA A 181 -17.02 -1.59 -0.29
N PHE A 182 -16.38 -0.39 -0.39
CA PHE A 182 -16.57 0.47 -1.55
C PHE A 182 -16.14 -0.24 -2.86
N ALA A 183 -15.04 -1.00 -2.85
CA ALA A 183 -14.62 -1.73 -4.04
C ALA A 183 -15.63 -2.81 -4.47
N CYS A 184 -16.34 -3.45 -3.52
CA CYS A 184 -17.46 -4.36 -3.84
C CYS A 184 -18.64 -3.61 -4.48
N VAL A 185 -18.95 -2.41 -3.96
CA VAL A 185 -20.00 -1.54 -4.53
C VAL A 185 -19.59 -1.05 -5.92
N ASP A 186 -18.34 -0.61 -6.10
CA ASP A 186 -17.79 -0.18 -7.40
C ASP A 186 -17.84 -1.30 -8.44
N PHE A 187 -17.58 -2.53 -8.07
CA PHE A 187 -17.70 -3.66 -8.97
C PHE A 187 -19.10 -3.84 -9.53
N TYR A 188 -20.12 -3.64 -8.70
CA TYR A 188 -21.52 -3.78 -9.12
C TYR A 188 -22.01 -2.58 -9.93
N TYR A 189 -21.79 -1.35 -9.44
CA TYR A 189 -22.29 -0.12 -10.08
C TYR A 189 -21.38 0.41 -11.18
N GLN A 190 -20.14 -0.07 -11.27
CA GLN A 190 -19.16 0.30 -12.28
C GLN A 190 -18.95 1.82 -12.39
N PHE A 191 -18.69 2.47 -11.25
CA PHE A 191 -18.41 3.90 -11.23
C PHE A 191 -17.26 4.27 -12.19
N PRO A 192 -17.19 5.52 -12.65
CA PRO A 192 -16.05 5.99 -13.44
C PRO A 192 -14.75 5.72 -12.72
N ALA A 193 -13.75 5.19 -13.43
CA ALA A 193 -12.44 4.97 -12.87
C ALA A 193 -11.82 6.29 -12.37
N PRO A 194 -11.00 6.27 -11.30
CA PRO A 194 -10.31 7.47 -10.83
C PRO A 194 -9.55 8.17 -11.95
N ALA A 195 -9.51 9.49 -11.92
CA ALA A 195 -8.87 10.30 -12.95
C ALA A 195 -7.43 9.84 -13.26
N GLY A 196 -7.09 9.73 -14.52
CA GLY A 196 -5.77 9.32 -15.00
C GLY A 196 -5.57 7.81 -15.16
N PHE A 197 -6.49 6.98 -14.67
CA PHE A 197 -6.45 5.53 -14.86
C PHE A 197 -7.77 5.07 -15.47
N GLY A 198 -7.71 4.39 -16.60
CA GLY A 198 -8.87 3.76 -17.21
C GLY A 198 -9.39 2.59 -16.37
N ALA A 199 -10.64 2.20 -16.61
CA ALA A 199 -11.17 0.94 -16.07
C ALA A 199 -10.33 -0.23 -16.59
N GLN A 200 -9.95 -1.13 -15.69
CA GLN A 200 -9.19 -2.32 -16.05
C GLN A 200 -10.14 -3.48 -16.38
N TYR A 201 -9.83 -4.17 -17.45
CA TYR A 201 -10.62 -5.30 -17.94
C TYR A 201 -9.78 -6.56 -18.01
N ILE A 202 -10.46 -7.70 -17.97
CA ILE A 202 -9.90 -9.00 -18.34
C ILE A 202 -10.63 -9.49 -19.60
N TRP A 203 -9.86 -10.05 -20.49
CA TRP A 203 -10.32 -10.63 -21.73
C TRP A 203 -10.31 -12.15 -21.57
N LEU A 204 -11.45 -12.76 -21.76
CA LEU A 204 -11.64 -14.20 -21.67
C LEU A 204 -12.44 -14.64 -22.89
N ASP A 205 -12.36 -15.90 -23.25
CA ASP A 205 -13.13 -16.47 -24.37
C ASP A 205 -14.63 -16.26 -24.19
N SER A 206 -15.10 -16.17 -22.94
CA SER A 206 -16.50 -15.90 -22.58
C SER A 206 -16.89 -14.42 -22.60
N GLY A 207 -15.96 -13.49 -22.83
CA GLY A 207 -16.23 -12.06 -22.88
C GLY A 207 -15.21 -11.18 -22.15
N VAL A 208 -15.52 -9.88 -22.12
CA VAL A 208 -14.70 -8.85 -21.47
C VAL A 208 -15.35 -8.47 -20.15
N TYR A 209 -14.61 -8.58 -19.07
CA TYR A 209 -15.11 -8.32 -17.71
C TYR A 209 -14.30 -7.20 -17.05
N ARG A 210 -15.01 -6.23 -16.46
CA ARG A 210 -14.38 -5.18 -15.67
C ARG A 210 -13.87 -5.76 -14.35
N ARG A 211 -12.68 -5.34 -13.93
CA ARG A 211 -12.08 -5.66 -12.65
C ARG A 211 -12.47 -4.62 -11.61
N ALA A 212 -12.71 -5.03 -10.36
CA ALA A 212 -12.82 -4.08 -9.27
C ALA A 212 -11.47 -3.40 -9.03
N GLN A 213 -11.47 -2.09 -8.99
CA GLN A 213 -10.34 -1.24 -8.63
C GLN A 213 -10.63 -0.48 -7.34
N GLY A 214 -11.93 -0.24 -7.05
CA GLY A 214 -12.37 0.63 -5.96
C GLY A 214 -11.74 2.02 -6.10
N LEU A 215 -11.12 2.49 -5.04
CA LEU A 215 -10.39 3.77 -5.05
C LEU A 215 -8.92 3.64 -5.48
N PHE A 216 -8.45 2.42 -5.74
CA PHE A 216 -7.07 2.19 -6.19
C PHE A 216 -6.93 2.39 -7.70
N TYR A 217 -5.72 2.70 -8.14
CA TYR A 217 -5.41 2.86 -9.54
C TYR A 217 -5.41 1.53 -10.31
N GLU A 218 -5.06 0.45 -9.61
CA GLU A 218 -4.90 -0.88 -10.20
C GLU A 218 -5.68 -1.92 -9.40
N ALA A 219 -6.32 -2.83 -10.10
CA ALA A 219 -7.01 -3.96 -9.49
C ALA A 219 -6.05 -4.91 -8.78
N SER A 220 -4.79 -4.99 -9.21
CA SER A 220 -3.72 -5.73 -8.54
C SER A 220 -3.37 -5.12 -7.18
N ALA A 221 -3.35 -3.80 -7.07
CA ALA A 221 -3.13 -3.11 -5.79
C ALA A 221 -4.28 -3.34 -4.81
N LEU A 222 -5.55 -3.30 -5.29
CA LEU A 222 -6.71 -3.68 -4.47
C LEU A 222 -6.61 -5.12 -3.99
N GLY A 223 -6.27 -6.06 -4.89
CA GLY A 223 -6.13 -7.47 -4.55
C GLY A 223 -5.05 -7.71 -3.48
N ASN A 224 -3.89 -7.07 -3.63
CA ASN A 224 -2.77 -7.15 -2.69
C ASN A 224 -3.13 -6.54 -1.33
N PHE A 225 -3.80 -5.39 -1.32
CA PHE A 225 -4.36 -4.76 -0.13
C PHE A 225 -5.35 -5.67 0.61
N CYS A 226 -6.29 -6.30 -0.11
CA CYS A 226 -7.23 -7.24 0.48
C CYS A 226 -6.52 -8.49 1.04
N ALA A 227 -5.50 -9.01 0.35
CA ALA A 227 -4.68 -10.11 0.83
C ALA A 227 -4.00 -9.78 2.16
N PHE A 228 -3.44 -8.59 2.29
CA PHE A 228 -2.81 -8.12 3.53
C PHE A 228 -3.76 -8.14 4.72
N PHE A 229 -5.00 -7.65 4.56
CA PHE A 229 -5.99 -7.64 5.63
C PHE A 229 -6.65 -9.00 5.88
N LEU A 230 -6.72 -9.88 4.87
CA LEU A 230 -7.14 -11.27 5.06
C LEU A 230 -6.13 -12.04 5.93
N VAL A 231 -4.83 -11.82 5.72
CA VAL A 231 -3.78 -12.39 6.58
C VAL A 231 -3.88 -11.84 8.01
N MET A 232 -4.12 -10.52 8.17
CA MET A 232 -4.42 -9.93 9.48
C MET A 232 -5.61 -10.63 10.16
N THR A 233 -6.70 -10.77 9.43
CA THR A 233 -7.94 -11.40 9.92
C THR A 233 -7.66 -12.83 10.37
N ALA A 234 -6.93 -13.61 9.59
CA ALA A 234 -6.54 -14.98 9.94
C ALA A 234 -5.69 -15.02 11.23
N VAL A 235 -4.68 -14.15 11.34
CA VAL A 235 -3.84 -14.03 12.55
C VAL A 235 -4.68 -13.63 13.77
N ALA A 236 -5.60 -12.67 13.62
CA ALA A 236 -6.46 -12.19 14.68
C ALA A 236 -7.44 -13.30 15.18
N LEU A 237 -8.01 -14.07 14.24
CA LEU A 237 -8.86 -15.22 14.57
C LEU A 237 -8.11 -16.31 15.32
N VAL A 238 -6.91 -16.67 14.86
CA VAL A 238 -6.05 -17.69 15.49
C VAL A 238 -5.65 -17.27 16.90
N ARG A 239 -5.39 -15.97 17.11
CA ARG A 239 -4.96 -15.43 18.41
C ARG A 239 -6.10 -15.01 19.32
N GLY A 240 -7.31 -14.89 18.81
CA GLY A 240 -8.50 -14.50 19.59
C GLY A 240 -8.44 -13.06 20.11
N VAL A 241 -7.80 -12.14 19.37
CA VAL A 241 -7.55 -10.76 19.83
C VAL A 241 -8.70 -9.79 19.56
N ALA A 242 -9.74 -10.21 18.83
CA ALA A 242 -10.89 -9.37 18.51
C ALA A 242 -12.18 -10.19 18.38
N ASN A 243 -13.31 -9.49 18.26
CA ASN A 243 -14.62 -10.13 18.09
C ASN A 243 -14.65 -10.96 16.80
N ARG A 244 -14.93 -12.26 16.94
CA ARG A 244 -14.92 -13.23 15.83
C ARG A 244 -15.91 -12.89 14.73
N LEU A 245 -17.10 -12.41 15.09
CA LEU A 245 -18.12 -12.05 14.11
C LEU A 245 -17.66 -10.88 13.23
N VAL A 246 -17.07 -9.84 13.84
CA VAL A 246 -16.51 -8.69 13.12
C VAL A 246 -15.40 -9.12 12.17
N LEU A 247 -14.50 -10.01 12.64
CA LEU A 247 -13.41 -10.54 11.82
C LEU A 247 -13.93 -11.40 10.67
N LEU A 248 -14.94 -12.22 10.87
CA LEU A 248 -15.51 -13.06 9.81
C LEU A 248 -16.26 -12.25 8.77
N LEU A 249 -17.08 -11.27 9.20
CA LEU A 249 -17.80 -10.39 8.28
C LEU A 249 -16.82 -9.50 7.50
N GLY A 250 -15.84 -8.91 8.18
CA GLY A 250 -14.81 -8.11 7.50
C GLY A 250 -13.95 -8.97 6.58
N GLY A 251 -13.57 -10.18 7.00
CA GLY A 251 -12.86 -11.12 6.16
C GLY A 251 -13.65 -11.50 4.89
N ALA A 252 -14.96 -11.67 5.01
CA ALA A 252 -15.82 -11.93 3.85
C ALA A 252 -15.85 -10.76 2.86
N ILE A 253 -15.86 -9.50 3.34
CA ILE A 253 -15.79 -8.31 2.49
C ILE A 253 -14.44 -8.22 1.79
N PHE A 254 -13.31 -8.42 2.51
CA PHE A 254 -11.99 -8.44 1.87
C PHE A 254 -11.86 -9.58 0.86
N ALA A 255 -12.41 -10.77 1.16
CA ALA A 255 -12.39 -11.89 0.23
C ALA A 255 -13.22 -11.59 -1.03
N ALA A 256 -14.41 -11.00 -0.89
CA ALA A 256 -15.22 -10.59 -2.02
C ALA A 256 -14.50 -9.55 -2.90
N ALA A 257 -13.93 -8.50 -2.30
CA ALA A 257 -13.18 -7.49 -3.04
C ALA A 257 -11.94 -8.09 -3.73
N LEU A 258 -11.22 -9.03 -3.08
CA LEU A 258 -10.12 -9.77 -3.67
C LEU A 258 -10.57 -10.57 -4.90
N VAL A 259 -11.68 -11.29 -4.80
CA VAL A 259 -12.24 -12.07 -5.93
C VAL A 259 -12.63 -11.14 -7.07
N PHE A 260 -13.33 -10.05 -6.79
CA PHE A 260 -13.75 -9.05 -7.79
C PHE A 260 -12.59 -8.30 -8.44
N SER A 261 -11.43 -8.24 -7.78
CA SER A 261 -10.21 -7.68 -8.38
C SER A 261 -9.61 -8.58 -9.48
N TYR A 262 -10.00 -9.85 -9.55
CA TYR A 262 -9.43 -10.86 -10.43
C TYR A 262 -7.90 -10.99 -10.35
N SER A 263 -7.31 -10.64 -9.21
CA SER A 263 -5.86 -10.74 -8.99
C SER A 263 -5.45 -12.15 -8.55
N ARG A 264 -5.03 -12.98 -9.50
CA ARG A 264 -4.56 -14.36 -9.21
C ARG A 264 -3.37 -14.39 -8.28
N SER A 265 -2.42 -13.48 -8.49
CA SER A 265 -1.21 -13.39 -7.65
C SER A 265 -1.55 -13.05 -6.20
N SER A 266 -2.57 -12.22 -5.97
CA SER A 266 -3.02 -11.87 -4.62
C SER A 266 -3.77 -13.02 -3.94
N VAL A 267 -4.51 -13.84 -4.70
CA VAL A 267 -5.12 -15.08 -4.17
C VAL A 267 -4.02 -16.06 -3.76
N MET A 268 -2.97 -16.22 -4.59
CA MET A 268 -1.81 -17.05 -4.26
C MET A 268 -1.07 -16.52 -3.02
N ASN A 269 -0.95 -15.19 -2.89
CA ASN A 269 -0.37 -14.57 -1.69
C ASN A 269 -1.13 -15.01 -0.43
N VAL A 270 -2.46 -14.90 -0.41
CA VAL A 270 -3.28 -15.35 0.74
C VAL A 270 -3.05 -16.84 1.02
N ALA A 271 -3.04 -17.68 -0.01
CA ALA A 271 -2.84 -19.12 0.15
C ALA A 271 -1.47 -19.44 0.78
N ILE A 272 -0.40 -18.84 0.28
CA ILE A 272 0.96 -19.00 0.84
C ILE A 272 1.01 -18.47 2.28
N ALA A 273 0.49 -17.26 2.53
CA ALA A 273 0.53 -16.64 3.86
C ALA A 273 -0.25 -17.45 4.92
N VAL A 274 -1.43 -17.97 4.56
CA VAL A 274 -2.23 -18.84 5.44
C VAL A 274 -1.51 -20.17 5.65
N GLY A 275 -0.87 -20.73 4.63
CA GLY A 275 -0.01 -21.92 4.75
C GLY A 275 1.13 -21.71 5.74
N VAL A 276 1.85 -20.59 5.63
CA VAL A 276 2.92 -20.21 6.57
C VAL A 276 2.37 -20.05 7.99
N LEU A 277 1.20 -19.39 8.15
CA LEU A 277 0.55 -19.25 9.45
C LEU A 277 0.18 -20.61 10.06
N ALA A 278 -0.37 -21.52 9.26
CA ALA A 278 -0.74 -22.86 9.69
C ALA A 278 0.50 -23.66 10.18
N VAL A 279 1.62 -23.56 9.48
CA VAL A 279 2.90 -24.19 9.88
C VAL A 279 3.42 -23.57 11.18
N MET A 280 3.41 -22.24 11.32
CA MET A 280 3.88 -21.54 12.52
C MET A 280 3.08 -21.93 13.77
N GLU A 281 1.77 -21.95 13.65
CA GLU A 281 0.84 -22.10 14.76
C GLU A 281 0.27 -23.55 14.85
N ARG A 282 0.90 -24.54 14.17
CA ARG A 282 0.41 -25.93 14.04
C ARG A 282 0.10 -26.62 15.36
N LYS A 283 0.75 -26.19 16.46
CA LYS A 283 0.54 -26.75 17.81
C LYS A 283 -0.75 -26.21 18.49
N ARG A 284 -1.38 -25.15 17.95
CA ARG A 284 -2.58 -24.58 18.54
C ARG A 284 -3.83 -25.27 17.98
N PRO A 285 -4.71 -25.85 18.83
CA PRO A 285 -5.95 -26.49 18.38
C PRO A 285 -6.88 -25.50 17.65
N ALA A 286 -6.80 -24.20 17.99
CA ALA A 286 -7.50 -23.14 17.28
C ALA A 286 -7.13 -23.05 15.79
N VAL A 287 -5.88 -23.31 15.42
CA VAL A 287 -5.42 -23.29 14.03
C VAL A 287 -6.08 -24.38 13.21
N ARG A 288 -6.14 -25.59 13.74
CA ARG A 288 -6.81 -26.70 13.07
C ARG A 288 -8.31 -26.43 12.87
N ARG A 289 -8.97 -25.83 13.87
CA ARG A 289 -10.38 -25.40 13.76
C ARG A 289 -10.52 -24.25 12.74
N ALA A 290 -9.66 -23.25 12.78
CA ALA A 290 -9.68 -22.14 11.82
C ALA A 290 -9.40 -22.59 10.39
N ALA A 291 -8.45 -23.50 10.19
CA ALA A 291 -8.17 -24.11 8.88
C ALA A 291 -9.37 -24.93 8.36
N MET A 292 -10.02 -25.71 9.24
CA MET A 292 -11.23 -26.44 8.86
C MET A 292 -12.40 -25.49 8.54
N LEU A 293 -12.59 -24.41 9.33
CA LEU A 293 -13.62 -23.40 9.06
C LEU A 293 -13.34 -22.61 7.79
N ALA A 294 -12.10 -22.23 7.56
CA ALA A 294 -11.70 -21.54 6.32
C ALA A 294 -11.86 -22.45 5.10
N GLY A 295 -11.45 -23.72 5.20
CA GLY A 295 -11.68 -24.70 4.15
C GLY A 295 -13.17 -24.93 3.90
N GLY A 296 -13.96 -25.08 4.95
CA GLY A 296 -15.42 -25.18 4.87
C GLY A 296 -16.06 -23.93 4.26
N ALA A 297 -15.61 -22.73 4.64
CA ALA A 297 -16.11 -21.47 4.08
C ALA A 297 -15.75 -21.32 2.60
N ILE A 298 -14.55 -21.71 2.18
CA ILE A 298 -14.13 -21.71 0.77
C ILE A 298 -15.01 -22.69 -0.04
N ILE A 299 -15.25 -23.89 0.49
CA ILE A 299 -16.13 -24.88 -0.15
C ILE A 299 -17.56 -24.36 -0.21
N ALA A 300 -18.11 -23.81 0.89
CA ALA A 300 -19.44 -23.24 0.93
C ALA A 300 -19.58 -22.06 -0.06
N LEU A 301 -18.60 -21.15 -0.09
CA LEU A 301 -18.58 -20.03 -1.05
C LEU A 301 -18.49 -20.54 -2.48
N GLY A 302 -17.67 -21.55 -2.75
CA GLY A 302 -17.59 -22.21 -4.05
C GLY A 302 -18.94 -22.83 -4.48
N LEU A 303 -19.62 -23.51 -3.57
CA LEU A 303 -20.96 -24.07 -3.82
C LEU A 303 -22.01 -22.99 -4.05
N VAL A 304 -21.99 -21.88 -3.29
CA VAL A 304 -22.88 -20.73 -3.49
C VAL A 304 -22.62 -20.08 -4.83
N LEU A 305 -21.37 -19.83 -5.19
CA LEU A 305 -20.99 -19.27 -6.50
C LEU A 305 -21.42 -20.18 -7.63
N PHE A 306 -21.17 -21.49 -7.50
CA PHE A 306 -21.58 -22.46 -8.51
C PHE A 306 -23.10 -22.57 -8.65
N ARG A 307 -23.86 -22.48 -7.56
CA ARG A 307 -25.32 -22.59 -7.56
C ARG A 307 -26.05 -21.34 -8.04
N PHE A 308 -25.59 -20.15 -7.63
CA PHE A 308 -26.29 -18.89 -7.88
C PHE A 308 -25.65 -18.05 -9.00
N PHE A 309 -24.37 -18.29 -9.31
CA PHE A 309 -23.60 -17.55 -10.33
C PHE A 309 -22.80 -18.53 -11.21
N PRO A 310 -23.44 -19.48 -11.91
CA PRO A 310 -22.73 -20.54 -12.60
C PRO A 310 -21.79 -20.03 -13.70
N ALA A 311 -22.19 -18.98 -14.42
CA ALA A 311 -21.35 -18.36 -15.46
C ALA A 311 -20.07 -17.76 -14.86
N TYR A 312 -20.18 -17.12 -13.72
CA TYR A 312 -19.04 -16.53 -13.00
C TYR A 312 -18.11 -17.63 -12.41
N ALA A 313 -18.70 -18.66 -11.83
CA ALA A 313 -17.95 -19.82 -11.31
C ALA A 313 -17.20 -20.56 -12.41
N ALA A 314 -17.84 -20.79 -13.55
CA ALA A 314 -17.21 -21.41 -14.72
C ALA A 314 -16.02 -20.57 -15.24
N LEU A 315 -16.19 -19.27 -15.33
CA LEU A 315 -15.17 -18.32 -15.72
C LEU A 315 -13.93 -18.36 -14.79
N TYR A 316 -14.18 -18.36 -13.48
CA TYR A 316 -13.11 -18.43 -12.49
C TYR A 316 -12.41 -19.80 -12.54
N TRP A 317 -13.18 -20.88 -12.76
CA TRP A 317 -12.66 -22.24 -12.91
C TRP A 317 -11.76 -22.38 -14.12
N VAL A 318 -12.17 -21.88 -15.28
CA VAL A 318 -11.35 -21.89 -16.52
C VAL A 318 -10.04 -21.13 -16.27
N ARG A 319 -10.08 -19.96 -15.58
CA ARG A 319 -8.86 -19.22 -15.23
C ARG A 319 -7.96 -19.98 -14.25
N LEU A 320 -8.54 -20.66 -13.27
CA LEU A 320 -7.79 -21.45 -12.31
C LEU A 320 -7.12 -22.64 -13.01
N GLN A 321 -7.87 -23.37 -13.84
CA GLN A 321 -7.34 -24.46 -14.65
C GLN A 321 -6.22 -23.98 -15.58
N ALA A 322 -6.44 -22.89 -16.32
CA ALA A 322 -5.40 -22.29 -17.16
C ALA A 322 -4.14 -21.95 -16.35
N SER A 323 -4.28 -21.48 -15.12
CA SER A 323 -3.13 -21.19 -14.23
C SER A 323 -2.40 -22.43 -13.76
N VAL A 324 -3.11 -23.53 -13.48
CA VAL A 324 -2.52 -24.82 -13.08
C VAL A 324 -1.89 -25.53 -14.27
N THR A 325 -2.57 -25.56 -15.41
CA THR A 325 -2.05 -26.18 -16.65
C THR A 325 -0.77 -25.47 -17.12
N PHE A 326 -0.69 -24.15 -16.89
CA PHE A 326 0.50 -23.37 -17.20
C PHE A 326 1.69 -23.66 -16.27
N ALA A 327 1.47 -23.84 -14.98
CA ALA A 327 2.54 -24.28 -14.07
C ALA A 327 3.18 -25.59 -14.55
N LEU A 328 2.47 -26.33 -15.41
CA LEU A 328 2.90 -27.60 -15.98
C LEU A 328 3.31 -27.51 -17.47
N SER A 329 2.91 -26.47 -18.20
CA SER A 329 3.17 -26.33 -19.63
C SER A 329 3.42 -24.85 -20.00
N SER A 330 4.62 -24.41 -20.15
CA SER A 330 5.11 -23.05 -20.48
C SER A 330 4.33 -22.22 -21.54
N ASN A 331 3.01 -22.19 -21.51
CA ASN A 331 2.13 -21.59 -22.50
C ASN A 331 1.94 -20.07 -22.24
N GLU A 332 2.20 -19.23 -23.23
CA GLU A 332 2.24 -17.75 -23.17
C GLU A 332 0.94 -17.08 -22.71
N VAL A 333 -0.22 -17.70 -22.97
CA VAL A 333 -1.55 -17.14 -22.64
C VAL A 333 -1.74 -16.86 -21.14
N VAL A 334 -1.02 -17.58 -20.28
CA VAL A 334 -1.18 -17.47 -18.82
C VAL A 334 -0.31 -16.41 -18.21
N LEU A 335 0.85 -16.12 -18.78
CA LEU A 335 1.71 -15.00 -18.37
C LEU A 335 1.15 -13.64 -18.82
N SER A 336 0.01 -13.61 -19.53
CA SER A 336 -0.62 -12.36 -19.96
C SER A 336 0.35 -11.44 -20.73
N GLY A 337 1.17 -12.00 -21.61
CA GLY A 337 2.21 -11.26 -22.37
C GLY A 337 3.50 -10.96 -21.59
N ARG A 338 3.59 -11.35 -20.31
CA ARG A 338 4.79 -11.09 -19.49
C ARG A 338 6.03 -11.82 -19.96
N ALA A 339 5.87 -13.03 -20.51
CA ALA A 339 7.01 -13.82 -21.02
C ALA A 339 7.76 -13.05 -22.10
N GLU A 340 7.05 -12.40 -23.02
CA GLU A 340 7.65 -11.58 -24.06
C GLU A 340 8.38 -10.38 -23.47
N SER A 341 7.72 -9.64 -22.54
CA SER A 341 8.35 -8.53 -21.83
C SER A 341 9.63 -8.97 -21.11
N TRP A 342 9.61 -10.12 -20.45
CA TRP A 342 10.80 -10.65 -19.75
C TRP A 342 11.89 -11.08 -20.72
N ARG A 343 11.54 -11.66 -21.87
CA ARG A 343 12.50 -12.04 -22.92
C ARG A 343 13.19 -10.80 -23.48
N VAL A 344 12.43 -9.74 -23.80
CA VAL A 344 12.97 -8.48 -24.29
C VAL A 344 13.94 -7.87 -23.26
N LEU A 345 13.57 -7.83 -21.98
CA LEU A 345 14.45 -7.31 -20.93
C LEU A 345 15.70 -8.16 -20.72
N ALA A 346 15.56 -9.49 -20.74
CA ALA A 346 16.71 -10.40 -20.64
C ALA A 346 17.65 -10.25 -21.82
N GLN A 347 17.11 -10.18 -23.05
CA GLN A 347 17.91 -9.99 -24.26
C GLN A 347 18.64 -8.64 -24.21
N PHE A 348 17.96 -7.57 -23.81
CA PHE A 348 18.60 -6.25 -23.62
C PHE A 348 19.81 -6.31 -22.67
N LEU A 349 19.69 -7.02 -21.54
CA LEU A 349 20.81 -7.17 -20.60
C LEU A 349 21.97 -8.02 -21.16
N ILE A 350 21.66 -9.01 -22.01
CA ILE A 350 22.69 -9.82 -22.68
C ILE A 350 23.44 -8.98 -23.70
N ASP A 351 22.72 -8.18 -24.49
CA ASP A 351 23.30 -7.34 -25.54
C ASP A 351 24.03 -6.12 -24.96
N HIS A 352 23.63 -5.68 -23.76
CA HIS A 352 24.19 -4.49 -23.08
C HIS A 352 24.58 -4.81 -21.62
N PRO A 353 25.59 -5.64 -21.37
CA PRO A 353 25.92 -6.16 -20.03
C PRO A 353 26.30 -5.07 -19.01
N TRP A 354 26.73 -3.90 -19.49
CA TRP A 354 27.02 -2.77 -18.64
C TRP A 354 25.80 -2.30 -17.82
N HIS A 355 24.61 -2.40 -18.38
CA HIS A 355 23.37 -2.02 -17.69
C HIS A 355 23.00 -2.96 -16.54
N VAL A 356 23.59 -4.17 -16.47
CA VAL A 356 23.49 -5.03 -15.31
C VAL A 356 24.08 -4.38 -14.06
N LEU A 357 25.11 -3.52 -14.21
CA LEU A 357 25.75 -2.84 -13.07
C LEU A 357 25.02 -1.56 -12.68
N MET A 358 24.68 -0.70 -13.65
CA MET A 358 24.19 0.67 -13.40
C MET A 358 22.68 0.81 -13.53
N GLY A 359 22.02 -0.10 -14.27
CA GLY A 359 20.62 0.03 -14.66
C GLY A 359 20.37 1.16 -15.67
N VAL A 360 19.11 1.34 -16.05
CA VAL A 360 18.66 2.35 -17.03
C VAL A 360 17.86 3.49 -16.37
N GLY A 361 17.58 3.39 -15.07
CA GLY A 361 16.81 4.37 -14.32
C GLY A 361 15.48 3.81 -13.79
N TYR A 362 15.15 4.16 -12.55
CA TYR A 362 13.95 3.67 -11.88
C TYR A 362 12.67 4.13 -12.57
N LYS A 363 11.79 3.17 -12.87
CA LYS A 363 10.48 3.40 -13.51
C LYS A 363 10.57 4.10 -14.88
N THR A 364 11.63 3.85 -15.64
CA THR A 364 11.76 4.35 -17.00
C THR A 364 11.16 3.39 -18.03
N LEU A 365 11.16 2.08 -17.79
CA LEU A 365 10.78 1.04 -18.74
C LEU A 365 9.41 1.26 -19.43
N PRO A 366 8.33 1.66 -18.72
CA PRO A 366 7.03 1.87 -19.36
C PRO A 366 6.92 3.18 -20.16
N TYR A 367 7.91 4.08 -20.06
CA TYR A 367 7.81 5.44 -20.59
C TYR A 367 8.93 5.79 -21.57
N SER A 368 10.01 5.03 -21.56
CA SER A 368 11.19 5.25 -22.41
C SER A 368 11.26 4.21 -23.53
N ASP A 369 11.64 4.65 -24.70
CA ASP A 369 11.94 3.79 -25.84
C ASP A 369 13.43 3.41 -25.89
N PHE A 370 14.22 3.69 -24.85
CA PHE A 370 15.67 3.46 -24.81
C PHE A 370 16.05 2.00 -25.06
N ILE A 371 15.24 1.04 -24.59
CA ILE A 371 15.45 -0.40 -24.82
C ILE A 371 14.81 -0.91 -26.14
N GLY A 372 14.51 0.01 -27.07
CA GLY A 372 13.88 -0.28 -28.35
C GLY A 372 12.36 -0.26 -28.35
N GLN A 373 11.73 -0.44 -27.19
CA GLN A 373 10.27 -0.36 -26.99
C GLN A 373 9.92 -0.11 -25.52
N ARG A 374 8.69 0.34 -25.28
CA ARG A 374 8.17 0.49 -23.91
C ARG A 374 7.75 -0.86 -23.36
N VAL A 375 8.24 -1.21 -22.19
CA VAL A 375 7.99 -2.52 -21.56
C VAL A 375 7.51 -2.36 -20.14
N VAL A 376 6.46 -3.13 -19.80
CA VAL A 376 6.02 -3.30 -18.41
C VAL A 376 6.50 -4.67 -17.95
N ALA A 377 7.41 -4.72 -16.99
CA ALA A 377 8.01 -5.98 -16.55
C ALA A 377 7.06 -6.83 -15.71
N ASP A 378 6.15 -6.20 -14.93
CA ASP A 378 5.29 -6.90 -13.96
C ASP A 378 6.05 -7.95 -13.12
N ASN A 379 7.30 -7.65 -12.80
CA ASN A 379 8.21 -8.47 -12.00
C ASN A 379 9.20 -7.53 -11.31
N MET A 380 9.05 -7.37 -10.01
CA MET A 380 9.83 -6.39 -9.25
C MET A 380 11.33 -6.72 -9.22
N TYR A 381 11.70 -8.01 -9.25
CA TYR A 381 13.12 -8.40 -9.25
C TYR A 381 13.78 -8.07 -10.58
N LEU A 382 13.09 -8.38 -11.68
CA LEU A 382 13.59 -8.06 -13.03
C LEU A 382 13.60 -6.54 -13.26
N SER A 383 12.53 -5.83 -12.84
CA SER A 383 12.51 -4.37 -12.87
C SER A 383 13.68 -3.78 -12.08
N ALA A 384 13.92 -4.25 -10.85
CA ALA A 384 15.02 -3.77 -10.04
C ALA A 384 16.37 -4.00 -10.71
N LEU A 385 16.58 -5.19 -11.33
CA LEU A 385 17.82 -5.48 -12.04
C LEU A 385 18.03 -4.53 -13.23
N VAL A 386 17.02 -4.37 -14.08
CA VAL A 386 17.14 -3.54 -15.30
C VAL A 386 17.18 -2.05 -14.98
N GLU A 387 16.38 -1.61 -14.01
CA GLU A 387 16.22 -0.18 -13.69
C GLU A 387 17.30 0.36 -12.74
N THR A 388 17.76 -0.47 -11.78
CA THR A 388 18.71 -0.02 -10.72
C THR A 388 20.00 -0.83 -10.66
N GLY A 389 20.14 -1.80 -11.56
CA GLY A 389 21.30 -2.68 -11.63
C GLY A 389 21.34 -3.74 -10.52
N ILE A 390 22.44 -4.51 -10.54
CA ILE A 390 22.64 -5.64 -9.60
C ILE A 390 22.67 -5.18 -8.14
N VAL A 391 23.15 -3.98 -7.87
CA VAL A 391 23.22 -3.43 -6.51
C VAL A 391 21.81 -3.14 -5.98
N GLY A 392 20.93 -2.57 -6.81
CA GLY A 392 19.53 -2.34 -6.46
C GLY A 392 18.77 -3.65 -6.25
N LEU A 393 18.97 -4.65 -7.13
CA LEU A 393 18.42 -5.99 -6.95
C LEU A 393 18.93 -6.64 -5.64
N ALA A 394 20.23 -6.59 -5.36
CA ALA A 394 20.80 -7.12 -4.12
C ALA A 394 20.21 -6.42 -2.89
N ALA A 395 20.07 -5.09 -2.92
CA ALA A 395 19.44 -4.33 -1.85
C ALA A 395 17.98 -4.75 -1.62
N LEU A 396 17.20 -4.99 -2.68
CA LEU A 396 15.83 -5.50 -2.61
C LEU A 396 15.77 -6.89 -1.97
N VAL A 397 16.63 -7.82 -2.39
CA VAL A 397 16.67 -9.19 -1.87
C VAL A 397 17.06 -9.19 -0.39
N VAL A 398 18.09 -8.42 -0.02
CA VAL A 398 18.53 -8.30 1.39
C VAL A 398 17.46 -7.61 2.24
N MET A 399 16.75 -6.63 1.71
CA MET A 399 15.60 -6.01 2.39
C MET A 399 14.50 -7.04 2.66
N ASN A 400 14.11 -7.84 1.67
CA ASN A 400 13.10 -8.89 1.84
C ASN A 400 13.52 -9.89 2.92
N PHE A 401 14.78 -10.33 2.90
CA PHE A 401 15.32 -11.19 3.94
C PHE A 401 15.29 -10.52 5.33
N ALA A 402 15.66 -9.24 5.42
CA ALA A 402 15.66 -8.50 6.69
C ALA A 402 14.24 -8.36 7.25
N ILE A 403 13.22 -8.09 6.40
CA ILE A 403 11.82 -8.01 6.83
C ILE A 403 11.32 -9.36 7.35
N VAL A 404 11.56 -10.44 6.60
CA VAL A 404 11.18 -11.80 7.02
C VAL A 404 11.85 -12.15 8.36
N ARG A 405 13.15 -11.90 8.50
CA ARG A 405 13.91 -12.16 9.72
C ARG A 405 13.38 -11.39 10.93
N GLU A 406 13.18 -10.09 10.80
CA GLU A 406 12.69 -9.26 11.90
C GLU A 406 11.21 -9.54 12.20
N GLY A 407 10.38 -9.80 11.18
CA GLY A 407 9.00 -10.27 11.34
C GLY A 407 8.94 -11.59 12.13
N TYR A 408 9.77 -12.56 11.79
CA TYR A 408 9.86 -13.83 12.52
C TYR A 408 10.30 -13.64 13.98
N ARG A 409 11.31 -12.81 14.23
CA ARG A 409 11.76 -12.50 15.59
C ARG A 409 10.66 -11.84 16.42
N ALA A 410 9.94 -10.87 15.82
CA ALA A 410 8.83 -10.22 16.47
C ALA A 410 7.67 -11.20 16.73
N ALA A 411 7.39 -12.11 15.80
CA ALA A 411 6.35 -13.13 15.95
C ALA A 411 6.60 -14.07 17.14
N ARG A 412 7.88 -14.26 17.53
CA ARG A 412 8.31 -15.09 18.67
C ARG A 412 8.49 -14.27 19.96
N SER A 413 8.13 -12.99 19.98
CA SER A 413 8.21 -12.15 21.17
C SER A 413 7.14 -12.54 22.19
N ASP A 414 7.48 -12.41 23.48
CA ASP A 414 6.54 -12.57 24.60
C ASP A 414 5.52 -11.42 24.68
N ASP A 415 5.85 -10.26 24.12
CA ASP A 415 4.93 -9.14 23.97
C ASP A 415 3.83 -9.49 22.96
N ALA A 416 2.60 -9.59 23.45
CA ALA A 416 1.43 -9.99 22.64
C ALA A 416 1.20 -9.06 21.43
N GLN A 417 1.43 -7.76 21.58
CA GLN A 417 1.24 -6.78 20.52
C GLN A 417 2.33 -6.94 19.44
N LYS A 418 3.59 -7.02 19.82
CA LYS A 418 4.71 -7.29 18.90
C LYS A 418 4.53 -8.60 18.18
N SER A 419 4.16 -9.63 18.93
CA SER A 419 3.95 -10.96 18.39
C SER A 419 2.79 -10.98 17.37
N PHE A 420 1.72 -10.20 17.59
CA PHE A 420 0.64 -10.05 16.64
C PHE A 420 1.11 -9.40 15.33
N TYR A 421 1.72 -8.21 15.40
CA TYR A 421 2.23 -7.52 14.22
C TYR A 421 3.35 -8.29 13.53
N GLY A 422 4.22 -8.94 14.31
CA GLY A 422 5.30 -9.78 13.81
C GLY A 422 4.78 -10.97 13.00
N THR A 423 3.75 -11.67 13.51
CA THR A 423 3.15 -12.80 12.79
C THR A 423 2.43 -12.33 11.51
N TRP A 424 1.69 -11.22 11.60
CA TRP A 424 1.01 -10.65 10.46
C TRP A 424 2.00 -10.33 9.33
N ILE A 425 3.03 -9.52 9.61
CA ILE A 425 4.00 -9.11 8.58
C ILE A 425 4.85 -10.28 8.09
N PHE A 426 5.23 -11.22 8.97
CA PHE A 426 6.02 -12.39 8.60
C PHE A 426 5.28 -13.28 7.59
N CYS A 427 4.03 -13.67 7.91
CA CYS A 427 3.23 -14.52 7.02
C CYS A 427 2.96 -13.83 5.69
N PHE A 428 2.56 -12.55 5.74
CA PHE A 428 2.28 -11.78 4.54
C PHE A 428 3.54 -11.57 3.70
N TRP A 429 4.67 -11.19 4.30
CA TRP A 429 5.86 -10.81 3.52
C TRP A 429 6.54 -11.98 2.83
N ILE A 430 6.48 -13.18 3.39
CA ILE A 430 6.95 -14.40 2.67
C ILE A 430 6.13 -14.59 1.39
N ALA A 431 4.82 -14.45 1.49
CA ALA A 431 3.93 -14.57 0.35
C ALA A 431 4.12 -13.41 -0.65
N GLU A 432 4.34 -12.21 -0.13
CA GLU A 432 4.59 -11.01 -0.93
C GLU A 432 5.89 -11.09 -1.71
N ALA A 433 6.95 -11.61 -1.09
CA ALA A 433 8.23 -11.84 -1.77
C ALA A 433 8.07 -12.80 -2.97
N ALA A 434 7.20 -13.79 -2.87
CA ALA A 434 6.83 -14.63 -4.02
C ALA A 434 5.96 -13.88 -5.02
N GLN A 435 5.00 -13.07 -4.56
CA GLN A 435 4.11 -12.29 -5.43
C GLN A 435 4.87 -11.22 -6.24
N MET A 436 5.97 -10.66 -5.71
CA MET A 436 6.84 -9.71 -6.42
C MET A 436 7.42 -10.26 -7.74
N MET A 437 7.39 -11.57 -7.96
CA MET A 437 7.71 -12.15 -9.26
C MET A 437 6.65 -11.88 -10.35
N SER A 438 5.47 -11.39 -9.95
CA SER A 438 4.35 -11.14 -10.87
C SER A 438 3.72 -9.75 -10.71
N VAL A 439 4.23 -8.92 -9.80
CA VAL A 439 3.83 -7.53 -9.58
C VAL A 439 5.04 -6.69 -9.20
N ASP A 440 4.90 -5.38 -9.34
CA ASP A 440 5.86 -4.43 -8.83
C ASP A 440 5.27 -3.69 -7.62
N LEU A 441 5.64 -4.15 -6.43
CA LEU A 441 5.12 -3.63 -5.15
C LEU A 441 5.43 -2.14 -4.93
N LEU A 442 6.55 -1.64 -5.46
CA LEU A 442 6.93 -0.22 -5.30
C LEU A 442 5.97 0.73 -6.04
N THR A 443 5.14 0.23 -6.97
CA THR A 443 4.08 1.02 -7.59
C THR A 443 2.88 1.22 -6.66
N PHE A 444 2.72 0.36 -5.66
CA PHE A 444 1.58 0.40 -4.72
C PHE A 444 1.79 1.40 -3.58
N TRP A 445 2.20 2.63 -3.91
CA TRP A 445 2.60 3.66 -2.96
C TRP A 445 1.54 4.02 -1.89
N ARG A 446 0.25 3.71 -2.14
CA ARG A 446 -0.83 3.91 -1.17
C ARG A 446 -0.92 2.79 -0.15
N VAL A 447 -0.44 1.61 -0.49
CA VAL A 447 -0.57 0.37 0.30
C VAL A 447 0.75 0.02 0.99
N LEU A 448 1.87 0.20 0.32
CA LEU A 448 3.21 -0.10 0.87
C LEU A 448 3.50 0.61 2.20
N PRO A 449 3.07 1.88 2.45
CA PRO A 449 3.22 2.50 3.76
C PRO A 449 2.51 1.75 4.89
N LEU A 450 1.39 1.07 4.61
CA LEU A 450 0.70 0.21 5.61
C LEU A 450 1.56 -0.99 6.01
N TYR A 451 2.20 -1.63 5.02
CA TYR A 451 3.06 -2.79 5.28
C TYR A 451 4.26 -2.39 6.14
N LEU A 452 4.88 -1.26 5.78
CA LEU A 452 6.02 -0.75 6.53
C LEU A 452 5.59 -0.18 7.90
N TRP A 453 4.36 0.30 8.05
CA TRP A 453 3.79 0.65 9.35
C TRP A 453 3.64 -0.60 10.24
N VAL A 454 3.07 -1.70 9.74
CA VAL A 454 2.95 -2.97 10.50
C VAL A 454 4.33 -3.50 10.88
N LEU A 455 5.28 -3.45 9.95
CA LEU A 455 6.67 -3.82 10.22
C LEU A 455 7.28 -2.95 11.33
N ALA A 456 7.08 -1.64 11.28
CA ALA A 456 7.55 -0.72 12.31
C ALA A 456 6.93 -1.02 13.67
N MET A 457 5.62 -1.32 13.72
CA MET A 457 4.92 -1.74 14.94
C MET A 457 5.47 -3.05 15.52
N ALA A 458 5.90 -3.97 14.67
CA ALA A 458 6.51 -5.23 15.08
C ALA A 458 7.92 -5.05 15.69
N VAL A 459 8.71 -4.10 15.17
CA VAL A 459 10.13 -3.95 15.56
C VAL A 459 10.38 -2.81 16.56
N ARG A 460 9.38 -1.93 16.80
CA ARG A 460 9.54 -0.83 17.76
C ARG A 460 9.82 -1.36 19.17
N ARG A 461 10.67 -0.65 19.91
CA ARG A 461 11.03 -0.97 21.30
C ARG A 461 10.64 0.15 22.23
#